data_47c46c1f73ca5b7a925a700fdf1ed239
#
_entry.id   47c46c1f73ca5b7a925a700fdf1ed239
#
_cell.length_a   1.000
_cell.length_b   1.000
_cell.length_c   1.000
_cell.angle_alpha   90.00
_cell.angle_beta   90.00
_cell.angle_gamma   90.00
#
_symmetry.space_group_name_H-M   'P 1'
#
loop_
_entity.id
_entity.type
_entity.pdbx_description
1 polymer ?
#
loop_
_entity_poly.entity_id
_entity_poly.type
_entity_poly.pdbx_seq_one_letter_code
_entity_poly.pdbx_strand_id
1 'polypeptide(L)'
;MSGEIIACQSPMSDQKTDKKSNTPFARRARHYLGNLLIVGIIRLALALPYRMRLSFHGWLVQHILAPLAGYRRRAMAHLEHVWPDMPKARRSEIATRCLNNLGRSFIENYSSEEFPARMAKVEPRGEGMAALEEARRTGRPAILVTGHFGNYEAARASLVARGYGIGGLYREMKNPYFNAHYVKTLEAFGGPVFPQGRRGTAGFVRHLKQGGRLVLLFDQHVQRAPILDFIGQPARTAVSAAELALRYDALLIPFYGIRQDDGVSFDVVVEAPVPHSDPLTMTQALNDSLTARIEENPEQWFWVHRRWRPHEK
;
A
#
# COMPACT_ATOMS: atom_id res chain seq x y z
N MET A 1 -5.66 22.68 -21.98
CA MET A 1 -4.46 22.12 -21.31
C MET A 1 -4.92 21.30 -20.09
N SER A 2 -5.50 20.11 -20.30
CA SER A 2 -6.21 19.37 -19.23
C SER A 2 -6.02 17.84 -19.34
N GLY A 3 -4.88 17.35 -19.80
CA GLY A 3 -4.70 15.92 -20.10
C GLY A 3 -3.48 15.21 -19.49
N GLU A 4 -2.50 15.90 -18.92
CA GLU A 4 -1.19 15.28 -18.66
C GLU A 4 -0.82 15.02 -17.19
N ILE A 5 -1.59 15.46 -16.22
CA ILE A 5 -1.17 15.42 -14.80
C ILE A 5 -1.38 14.03 -14.14
N ILE A 6 -2.12 13.12 -14.75
CA ILE A 6 -2.40 11.77 -14.18
C ILE A 6 -1.62 10.66 -14.91
N ALA A 7 -0.73 11.00 -15.82
CA ALA A 7 0.01 10.04 -16.65
C ALA A 7 1.40 9.70 -16.07
N CYS A 8 1.53 9.50 -14.78
CA CYS A 8 2.70 8.81 -14.23
C CYS A 8 2.47 7.28 -14.29
N GLN A 9 2.18 6.79 -15.48
CA GLN A 9 2.01 5.37 -15.75
C GLN A 9 3.08 4.93 -16.74
N SER A 10 3.64 3.76 -16.51
CA SER A 10 4.39 3.02 -17.53
C SER A 10 3.63 3.05 -18.86
N PRO A 11 4.30 3.08 -20.02
CA PRO A 11 3.63 3.22 -21.29
C PRO A 11 2.51 2.21 -21.39
N MET A 12 1.29 2.72 -21.50
CA MET A 12 0.12 1.93 -21.85
C MET A 12 0.39 1.29 -23.21
N SER A 13 0.62 -0.01 -23.23
CA SER A 13 0.22 -0.78 -24.39
C SER A 13 -1.29 -0.55 -24.53
N ASP A 14 -1.70 0.01 -25.65
CA ASP A 14 -3.09 0.10 -26.07
C ASP A 14 -3.86 -1.16 -25.69
N GLN A 15 -4.61 -1.11 -24.61
CA GLN A 15 -5.57 -2.15 -24.30
C GLN A 15 -6.94 -1.68 -24.66
N LYS A 16 -7.28 -2.10 -25.86
CA LYS A 16 -8.58 -2.17 -26.49
C LYS A 16 -9.71 -2.37 -25.51
N THR A 17 -10.68 -1.50 -25.64
CA THR A 17 -12.07 -1.64 -25.20
C THR A 17 -12.61 -3.04 -25.42
N ASP A 18 -13.34 -3.55 -24.45
CA ASP A 18 -14.26 -4.69 -24.51
C ASP A 18 -13.79 -5.97 -25.23
N LYS A 19 -13.06 -6.82 -24.52
CA LYS A 19 -12.89 -8.24 -24.86
C LYS A 19 -13.27 -9.17 -23.71
N LYS A 20 -14.50 -9.07 -23.21
CA LYS A 20 -15.05 -10.08 -22.28
C LYS A 20 -15.34 -11.44 -22.94
N SER A 21 -15.31 -11.58 -24.26
CA SER A 21 -15.83 -12.77 -24.94
C SER A 21 -14.82 -13.74 -25.56
N ASN A 22 -13.54 -13.41 -25.72
CA ASN A 22 -12.62 -14.25 -26.48
C ASN A 22 -11.35 -14.69 -25.70
N THR A 23 -11.47 -15.05 -24.42
CA THR A 23 -10.38 -15.72 -23.73
C THR A 23 -10.43 -17.22 -24.07
N PRO A 24 -9.36 -17.83 -24.63
CA PRO A 24 -9.36 -19.26 -24.92
C PRO A 24 -9.77 -20.07 -23.68
N PHE A 25 -10.54 -21.12 -23.88
CA PHE A 25 -11.07 -21.98 -22.79
C PHE A 25 -9.97 -22.40 -21.80
N ALA A 26 -8.81 -22.82 -22.29
CA ALA A 26 -7.67 -23.21 -21.48
C ALA A 26 -7.17 -22.09 -20.57
N ARG A 27 -7.22 -20.82 -21.00
CA ARG A 27 -6.83 -19.67 -20.17
C ARG A 27 -7.87 -19.41 -19.08
N ARG A 28 -9.15 -19.52 -19.41
CA ARG A 28 -10.24 -19.38 -18.41
C ARG A 28 -10.16 -20.48 -17.35
N ALA A 29 -10.00 -21.73 -17.79
CA ALA A 29 -9.85 -22.87 -16.87
C ALA A 29 -8.64 -22.68 -15.93
N ARG A 30 -7.49 -22.29 -16.47
CA ARG A 30 -6.30 -22.00 -15.64
C ARG A 30 -6.52 -20.87 -14.63
N HIS A 31 -7.18 -19.77 -15.03
CA HIS A 31 -7.52 -18.69 -14.12
C HIS A 31 -8.50 -19.15 -13.04
N TYR A 32 -9.50 -19.94 -13.41
CA TYR A 32 -10.48 -20.47 -12.47
C TYR A 32 -9.84 -21.43 -11.45
N LEU A 33 -9.05 -22.40 -11.91
CA LEU A 33 -8.32 -23.32 -11.04
C LEU A 33 -7.32 -22.60 -10.13
N GLY A 34 -6.59 -21.63 -10.68
CA GLY A 34 -5.69 -20.78 -9.88
C GLY A 34 -6.44 -19.97 -8.83
N ASN A 35 -7.63 -19.46 -9.15
CA ASN A 35 -8.48 -18.78 -8.17
C ASN A 35 -8.95 -19.75 -7.08
N LEU A 36 -9.43 -20.94 -7.44
CA LEU A 36 -9.87 -21.94 -6.46
C LEU A 36 -8.75 -22.33 -5.49
N LEU A 37 -7.54 -22.53 -6.01
CA LEU A 37 -6.36 -22.82 -5.18
C LEU A 37 -6.06 -21.69 -4.20
N ILE A 38 -5.96 -20.46 -4.68
CA ILE A 38 -5.64 -19.29 -3.84
C ILE A 38 -6.73 -19.07 -2.79
N VAL A 39 -8.01 -19.06 -3.21
CA VAL A 39 -9.14 -18.86 -2.29
C VAL A 39 -9.27 -20.04 -1.31
N GLY A 40 -8.97 -21.26 -1.76
CA GLY A 40 -8.92 -22.44 -0.89
C GLY A 40 -7.89 -22.31 0.23
N ILE A 41 -6.66 -21.88 -0.11
CA ILE A 41 -5.59 -21.61 0.88
C ILE A 41 -6.01 -20.50 1.85
N ILE A 42 -6.59 -19.41 1.32
CA ILE A 42 -7.09 -18.30 2.17
C ILE A 42 -8.17 -18.81 3.12
N ARG A 43 -9.18 -19.55 2.65
CA ARG A 43 -10.26 -20.11 3.49
C ARG A 43 -9.75 -21.07 4.55
N LEU A 44 -8.79 -21.93 4.19
CA LEU A 44 -8.16 -22.84 5.14
C LEU A 44 -7.41 -22.04 6.24
N ALA A 45 -6.68 -21.01 5.86
CA ALA A 45 -6.03 -20.13 6.82
C ALA A 45 -7.05 -19.40 7.72
N LEU A 46 -8.17 -18.93 7.14
CA LEU A 46 -9.23 -18.24 7.87
C LEU A 46 -9.97 -19.14 8.86
N ALA A 47 -9.94 -20.46 8.69
CA ALA A 47 -10.50 -21.41 9.65
C ALA A 47 -9.68 -21.53 10.95
N LEU A 48 -8.43 -21.05 10.96
CA LEU A 48 -7.58 -21.05 12.15
C LEU A 48 -7.91 -19.86 13.07
N PRO A 49 -7.70 -19.98 14.40
CA PRO A 49 -7.73 -18.85 15.31
C PRO A 49 -6.79 -17.75 14.85
N TYR A 50 -7.15 -16.50 15.09
CA TYR A 50 -6.47 -15.32 14.49
C TYR A 50 -4.94 -15.34 14.64
N ARG A 51 -4.43 -15.53 15.85
CA ARG A 51 -2.96 -15.59 16.10
C ARG A 51 -2.28 -16.73 15.33
N MET A 52 -2.91 -17.91 15.30
CA MET A 52 -2.39 -19.08 14.57
C MET A 52 -2.39 -18.83 13.06
N ARG A 53 -3.45 -18.22 12.53
CA ARG A 53 -3.59 -17.83 11.13
C ARG A 53 -2.44 -16.92 10.69
N LEU A 54 -2.14 -15.88 11.46
CA LEU A 54 -1.06 -14.95 11.17
C LEU A 54 0.31 -15.65 11.22
N SER A 55 0.55 -16.45 12.25
CA SER A 55 1.81 -17.17 12.42
C SER A 55 2.04 -18.18 11.30
N PHE A 56 1.02 -18.97 10.96
CA PHE A 56 1.07 -19.96 9.88
C PHE A 56 1.33 -19.28 8.53
N HIS A 57 0.58 -18.22 8.20
CA HIS A 57 0.71 -17.57 6.90
C HIS A 57 2.03 -16.79 6.79
N GLY A 58 2.48 -16.16 7.87
CA GLY A 58 3.80 -15.54 7.95
C GLY A 58 4.92 -16.55 7.71
N TRP A 59 4.85 -17.71 8.37
CA TRP A 59 5.78 -18.81 8.19
C TRP A 59 5.75 -19.37 6.74
N LEU A 60 4.56 -19.58 6.17
CA LEU A 60 4.37 -20.08 4.80
C LEU A 60 5.02 -19.17 3.77
N VAL A 61 4.78 -17.85 3.89
CA VAL A 61 5.38 -16.88 2.97
C VAL A 61 6.89 -16.80 3.17
N GLN A 62 7.35 -16.73 4.40
CA GLN A 62 8.78 -16.63 4.75
C GLN A 62 9.61 -17.83 4.24
N HIS A 63 9.13 -19.05 4.43
CA HIS A 63 9.92 -20.26 4.19
C HIS A 63 9.64 -20.94 2.84
N ILE A 64 8.47 -20.73 2.24
CA ILE A 64 8.06 -21.40 1.02
C ILE A 64 7.85 -20.43 -0.14
N LEU A 65 6.88 -19.52 -0.03
CA LEU A 65 6.45 -18.75 -1.19
C LEU A 65 7.48 -17.69 -1.60
N ALA A 66 8.07 -16.99 -0.66
CA ALA A 66 9.01 -15.91 -0.94
C ALA A 66 10.38 -16.42 -1.45
N PRO A 67 10.97 -17.50 -0.94
CA PRO A 67 12.17 -18.10 -1.54
C PRO A 67 11.94 -18.55 -2.98
N LEU A 68 10.84 -19.24 -3.27
CA LEU A 68 10.48 -19.69 -4.62
C LEU A 68 10.29 -18.51 -5.60
N ALA A 69 9.76 -17.38 -5.12
CA ALA A 69 9.60 -16.15 -5.90
C ALA A 69 10.89 -15.30 -6.00
N GLY A 70 11.98 -15.70 -5.36
CA GLY A 70 13.24 -14.94 -5.32
C GLY A 70 13.18 -13.67 -4.47
N TYR A 71 12.17 -13.53 -3.62
CA TYR A 71 11.93 -12.32 -2.83
C TYR A 71 13.02 -12.13 -1.77
N ARG A 72 13.48 -13.19 -1.13
CA ARG A 72 14.54 -13.12 -0.13
C ARG A 72 15.84 -12.53 -0.72
N ARG A 73 16.24 -13.02 -1.91
CA ARG A 73 17.43 -12.50 -2.61
C ARG A 73 17.29 -11.02 -2.94
N ARG A 74 16.09 -10.59 -3.37
CA ARG A 74 15.83 -9.18 -3.68
C ARG A 74 15.86 -8.30 -2.44
N ALA A 75 15.23 -8.71 -1.35
CA ALA A 75 15.28 -7.98 -0.10
C ALA A 75 16.72 -7.81 0.40
N MET A 76 17.52 -8.87 0.37
CA MET A 76 18.95 -8.81 0.73
C MET A 76 19.73 -7.82 -0.14
N ALA A 77 19.49 -7.81 -1.46
CA ALA A 77 20.18 -6.89 -2.38
C ALA A 77 19.80 -5.42 -2.12
N HIS A 78 18.53 -5.13 -1.80
CA HIS A 78 18.11 -3.78 -1.46
C HIS A 78 18.67 -3.33 -0.11
N LEU A 79 18.68 -4.19 0.90
CA LEU A 79 19.29 -3.88 2.20
C LEU A 79 20.80 -3.62 2.07
N GLU A 80 21.49 -4.36 1.21
CA GLU A 80 22.90 -4.13 0.92
C GLU A 80 23.14 -2.82 0.15
N HIS A 81 22.25 -2.47 -0.77
CA HIS A 81 22.32 -1.22 -1.52
C HIS A 81 22.13 0.00 -0.59
N VAL A 82 21.19 -0.08 0.34
CA VAL A 82 20.84 1.04 1.26
C VAL A 82 21.82 1.13 2.42
N TRP A 83 22.16 -0.01 3.03
CA TRP A 83 23.04 -0.09 4.19
C TRP A 83 24.21 -1.06 3.93
N PRO A 84 25.20 -0.67 3.10
CA PRO A 84 26.31 -1.54 2.72
C PRO A 84 27.14 -2.03 3.92
N ASP A 85 27.30 -1.17 4.94
CA ASP A 85 28.09 -1.48 6.16
C ASP A 85 27.32 -2.31 7.19
N MET A 86 26.00 -2.53 6.98
CA MET A 86 25.21 -3.36 7.90
C MET A 86 25.71 -4.82 7.83
N PRO A 87 25.96 -5.48 8.98
CA PRO A 87 26.37 -6.88 8.99
C PRO A 87 25.39 -7.78 8.24
N LYS A 88 25.91 -8.73 7.44
CA LYS A 88 25.10 -9.66 6.63
C LYS A 88 24.07 -10.42 7.48
N ALA A 89 24.42 -10.77 8.72
CA ALA A 89 23.52 -11.45 9.65
C ALA A 89 22.28 -10.57 9.95
N ARG A 90 22.48 -9.26 10.21
CA ARG A 90 21.39 -8.31 10.49
C ARG A 90 20.53 -8.09 9.23
N ARG A 91 21.14 -7.92 8.07
CA ARG A 91 20.39 -7.85 6.77
C ARG A 91 19.52 -9.10 6.56
N SER A 92 20.08 -10.29 6.87
CA SER A 92 19.35 -11.55 6.74
C SER A 92 18.18 -11.65 7.72
N GLU A 93 18.35 -11.17 8.95
CA GLU A 93 17.27 -11.09 9.93
C GLU A 93 16.14 -10.17 9.46
N ILE A 94 16.48 -8.95 9.06
CA ILE A 94 15.50 -7.97 8.54
C ILE A 94 14.74 -8.55 7.34
N ALA A 95 15.45 -9.12 6.36
CA ALA A 95 14.83 -9.74 5.19
C ALA A 95 13.86 -10.86 5.59
N THR A 96 14.25 -11.69 6.54
CA THR A 96 13.44 -12.81 7.02
C THR A 96 12.16 -12.32 7.72
N ARG A 97 12.29 -11.35 8.64
CA ARG A 97 11.15 -10.75 9.34
C ARG A 97 10.25 -9.97 8.39
N CYS A 98 10.79 -9.27 7.39
CA CYS A 98 10.02 -8.60 6.35
C CYS A 98 9.12 -9.60 5.58
N LEU A 99 9.63 -10.75 5.19
CA LEU A 99 8.86 -11.77 4.48
C LEU A 99 7.77 -12.39 5.38
N ASN A 100 8.04 -12.54 6.68
CA ASN A 100 7.04 -12.96 7.65
C ASN A 100 5.91 -11.93 7.77
N ASN A 101 6.27 -10.65 7.95
CA ASN A 101 5.31 -9.54 8.04
C ASN A 101 4.46 -9.42 6.77
N LEU A 102 5.06 -9.62 5.59
CA LEU A 102 4.33 -9.66 4.32
C LEU A 102 3.23 -10.73 4.34
N GLY A 103 3.55 -11.94 4.82
CA GLY A 103 2.57 -13.01 4.95
C GLY A 103 1.47 -12.69 5.95
N ARG A 104 1.81 -12.12 7.11
CA ARG A 104 0.83 -11.68 8.12
C ARG A 104 -0.11 -10.63 7.56
N SER A 105 0.43 -9.56 6.96
CA SER A 105 -0.39 -8.47 6.39
C SER A 105 -1.29 -8.97 5.26
N PHE A 106 -0.83 -9.93 4.45
CA PHE A 106 -1.67 -10.54 3.42
C PHE A 106 -2.91 -11.20 4.03
N ILE A 107 -2.77 -12.09 5.01
CA ILE A 107 -3.92 -12.81 5.57
C ILE A 107 -4.79 -11.92 6.47
N GLU A 108 -4.24 -10.87 7.09
CA GLU A 108 -5.00 -9.85 7.79
C GLU A 108 -5.97 -9.15 6.85
N ASN A 109 -5.48 -8.72 5.68
CA ASN A 109 -6.31 -8.05 4.69
C ASN A 109 -7.45 -8.96 4.16
N TYR A 110 -7.25 -10.27 4.16
CA TYR A 110 -8.33 -11.24 3.85
C TYR A 110 -9.21 -11.61 5.05
N SER A 111 -8.83 -11.21 6.27
CA SER A 111 -9.67 -11.36 7.48
C SER A 111 -10.67 -10.20 7.59
N SER A 112 -11.47 -10.00 6.55
CA SER A 112 -12.26 -8.81 6.27
C SER A 112 -13.35 -8.46 7.31
N GLU A 113 -13.67 -9.36 8.22
CA GLU A 113 -14.58 -9.10 9.34
C GLU A 113 -13.80 -8.86 10.64
N GLU A 114 -12.88 -9.77 10.97
CA GLU A 114 -12.18 -9.76 12.24
C GLU A 114 -11.11 -8.66 12.31
N PHE A 115 -10.37 -8.43 11.23
CA PHE A 115 -9.29 -7.45 11.24
C PHE A 115 -9.80 -6.00 11.37
N PRO A 116 -10.80 -5.53 10.59
CA PRO A 116 -11.41 -4.22 10.81
C PRO A 116 -12.02 -4.05 12.20
N ALA A 117 -12.67 -5.08 12.74
CA ALA A 117 -13.22 -5.06 14.09
C ALA A 117 -12.15 -4.92 15.18
N ARG A 118 -10.96 -5.47 14.98
CA ARG A 118 -9.79 -5.25 15.85
C ARG A 118 -9.27 -3.83 15.73
N MET A 119 -9.14 -3.34 14.50
CA MET A 119 -8.61 -1.98 14.24
C MET A 119 -9.57 -0.88 14.71
N ALA A 120 -10.87 -1.14 14.78
CA ALA A 120 -11.84 -0.23 15.38
C ALA A 120 -11.54 0.08 16.86
N LYS A 121 -10.83 -0.80 17.56
CA LYS A 121 -10.42 -0.64 18.97
C LYS A 121 -9.09 0.08 19.13
N VAL A 122 -8.33 0.27 18.05
CA VAL A 122 -7.04 0.96 18.06
C VAL A 122 -7.27 2.45 17.89
N GLU A 123 -6.85 3.26 18.87
CA GLU A 123 -6.98 4.72 18.80
C GLU A 123 -5.87 5.30 17.91
N PRO A 124 -6.21 6.00 16.80
CA PRO A 124 -5.24 6.72 16.01
C PRO A 124 -4.67 7.90 16.83
N ARG A 125 -3.36 8.10 16.72
CA ARG A 125 -2.66 9.17 17.44
C ARG A 125 -1.73 9.96 16.51
N GLY A 126 -1.33 11.13 16.93
CA GLY A 126 -0.37 11.99 16.24
C GLY A 126 -0.93 13.37 15.93
N GLU A 127 -0.02 14.26 15.56
CA GLU A 127 -0.30 15.70 15.37
C GLU A 127 -1.30 15.97 14.23
N GLY A 128 -1.40 15.05 13.26
CA GLY A 128 -2.32 15.18 12.12
C GLY A 128 -3.79 14.93 12.47
N MET A 129 -4.10 14.34 13.63
CA MET A 129 -5.48 14.00 13.98
C MET A 129 -6.38 15.24 14.10
N ALA A 130 -5.89 16.32 14.72
CA ALA A 130 -6.65 17.56 14.83
C ALA A 130 -6.95 18.18 13.46
N ALA A 131 -5.94 18.22 12.57
CA ALA A 131 -6.11 18.73 11.21
C ALA A 131 -7.05 17.86 10.37
N LEU A 132 -6.99 16.53 10.52
CA LEU A 132 -7.87 15.59 9.83
C LEU A 132 -9.33 15.74 10.29
N GLU A 133 -9.55 15.96 11.60
CA GLU A 133 -10.90 16.20 12.15
C GLU A 133 -11.46 17.54 11.67
N GLU A 134 -10.64 18.59 11.67
CA GLU A 134 -11.05 19.89 11.14
C GLU A 134 -11.39 19.81 9.64
N ALA A 135 -10.59 19.09 8.86
CA ALA A 135 -10.89 18.83 7.45
C ALA A 135 -12.21 18.07 7.27
N ARG A 136 -12.51 17.12 8.17
CA ARG A 136 -13.80 16.42 8.17
C ARG A 136 -14.97 17.36 8.44
N ARG A 137 -14.82 18.26 9.40
CA ARG A 137 -15.86 19.21 9.81
C ARG A 137 -16.12 20.28 8.75
N THR A 138 -15.07 20.77 8.09
CA THR A 138 -15.17 21.84 7.08
C THR A 138 -15.44 21.34 5.66
N GLY A 139 -15.34 20.02 5.42
CA GLY A 139 -15.41 19.45 4.07
C GLY A 139 -14.14 19.67 3.25
N ARG A 140 -13.01 20.07 3.88
CA ARG A 140 -11.72 20.16 3.18
C ARG A 140 -11.25 18.77 2.79
N PRO A 141 -10.83 18.55 1.52
CA PRO A 141 -10.33 17.26 1.10
C PRO A 141 -9.01 16.92 1.80
N ALA A 142 -8.73 15.60 1.95
CA ALA A 142 -7.46 15.14 2.49
C ALA A 142 -6.93 13.93 1.71
N ILE A 143 -5.62 13.90 1.51
CA ILE A 143 -4.87 12.79 0.94
C ILE A 143 -3.98 12.23 2.04
N LEU A 144 -4.32 11.05 2.52
CA LEU A 144 -3.50 10.30 3.46
C LEU A 144 -2.48 9.51 2.63
N VAL A 145 -1.20 9.65 2.97
CA VAL A 145 -0.11 9.05 2.21
C VAL A 145 0.68 8.09 3.07
N THR A 146 1.00 6.92 2.53
CA THR A 146 1.78 5.90 3.21
C THR A 146 2.63 5.12 2.22
N GLY A 147 3.56 4.31 2.73
CA GLY A 147 4.28 3.31 1.96
C GLY A 147 3.71 1.90 2.16
N HIS A 148 4.31 0.93 1.47
CA HIS A 148 4.10 -0.49 1.76
C HIS A 148 4.85 -0.87 3.05
N PHE A 149 4.47 -0.24 4.15
CA PHE A 149 5.08 -0.33 5.48
C PHE A 149 4.04 -0.81 6.49
N GLY A 150 4.43 -1.70 7.40
CA GLY A 150 3.55 -2.29 8.40
C GLY A 150 2.32 -2.96 7.76
N ASN A 151 1.14 -2.51 8.14
CA ASN A 151 -0.10 -2.78 7.43
C ASN A 151 -0.92 -1.48 7.28
N TYR A 152 -0.86 -0.87 6.11
CA TYR A 152 -1.58 0.39 5.82
C TYR A 152 -3.11 0.24 5.94
N GLU A 153 -3.65 -0.96 5.75
CA GLU A 153 -5.08 -1.23 5.97
C GLU A 153 -5.44 -1.19 7.47
N ALA A 154 -4.49 -1.46 8.39
CA ALA A 154 -4.72 -1.27 9.82
C ALA A 154 -5.04 0.19 10.14
N ALA A 155 -4.22 1.12 9.62
CA ALA A 155 -4.43 2.55 9.83
C ALA A 155 -5.72 3.02 9.16
N ARG A 156 -5.99 2.57 7.91
CA ARG A 156 -7.24 2.93 7.21
C ARG A 156 -8.47 2.42 7.95
N ALA A 157 -8.48 1.16 8.38
CA ALA A 157 -9.62 0.56 9.09
C ALA A 157 -9.90 1.26 10.42
N SER A 158 -8.86 1.63 11.19
CA SER A 158 -9.02 2.37 12.43
C SER A 158 -9.69 3.73 12.21
N LEU A 159 -9.27 4.47 11.19
CA LEU A 159 -9.87 5.77 10.83
C LEU A 159 -11.28 5.60 10.26
N VAL A 160 -11.52 4.61 9.40
CA VAL A 160 -12.85 4.34 8.83
C VAL A 160 -13.86 4.00 9.92
N ALA A 161 -13.48 3.21 10.93
CA ALA A 161 -14.34 2.90 12.07
C ALA A 161 -14.78 4.15 12.88
N ARG A 162 -14.04 5.26 12.73
CA ARG A 162 -14.35 6.56 13.35
C ARG A 162 -15.08 7.54 12.42
N GLY A 163 -15.58 7.04 11.29
CA GLY A 163 -16.36 7.83 10.35
C GLY A 163 -15.53 8.65 9.33
N TYR A 164 -14.22 8.41 9.23
CA TYR A 164 -13.40 9.00 8.16
C TYR A 164 -13.53 8.18 6.87
N GLY A 165 -14.53 8.38 6.08
CA GLY A 165 -14.73 7.63 4.83
C GLY A 165 -13.55 7.75 3.85
N ILE A 166 -12.54 6.89 3.99
CA ILE A 166 -11.29 6.97 3.23
C ILE A 166 -11.36 6.06 2.00
N GLY A 167 -11.34 6.66 0.80
CA GLY A 167 -11.31 5.96 -0.47
C GLY A 167 -9.90 5.52 -0.87
N GLY A 168 -9.81 4.42 -1.61
CA GLY A 168 -8.53 3.87 -2.09
C GLY A 168 -8.51 3.62 -3.59
N LEU A 169 -7.34 3.75 -4.20
CA LEU A 169 -7.10 3.39 -5.60
C LEU A 169 -6.40 2.02 -5.65
N TYR A 170 -6.98 1.06 -6.38
CA TYR A 170 -6.41 -0.28 -6.48
C TYR A 170 -6.07 -0.66 -7.92
N ARG A 171 -5.08 -1.53 -8.07
CA ARG A 171 -4.74 -2.13 -9.36
C ARG A 171 -5.52 -3.43 -9.57
N GLU A 172 -6.21 -3.55 -10.70
CA GLU A 172 -6.92 -4.78 -11.04
C GLU A 172 -5.97 -5.98 -11.16
N MET A 173 -6.39 -7.10 -10.57
CA MET A 173 -5.65 -8.35 -10.66
C MET A 173 -5.80 -8.99 -12.04
N LYS A 174 -4.72 -9.58 -12.55
CA LYS A 174 -4.71 -10.24 -13.88
C LYS A 174 -5.71 -11.41 -13.97
N ASN A 175 -5.99 -12.08 -12.87
CA ASN A 175 -7.00 -13.14 -12.79
C ASN A 175 -8.36 -12.52 -12.46
N PRO A 176 -9.34 -12.50 -13.38
CA PRO A 176 -10.62 -11.82 -13.17
C PRO A 176 -11.46 -12.46 -12.05
N TYR A 177 -11.36 -13.76 -11.84
CA TYR A 177 -12.06 -14.45 -10.75
C TYR A 177 -11.49 -14.04 -9.39
N PHE A 178 -10.16 -13.97 -9.28
CA PHE A 178 -9.50 -13.52 -8.06
C PHE A 178 -9.70 -12.01 -7.84
N ASN A 179 -9.75 -11.21 -8.91
CA ASN A 179 -10.03 -9.78 -8.82
C ASN A 179 -11.38 -9.50 -8.16
N ALA A 180 -12.42 -10.24 -8.51
CA ALA A 180 -13.75 -10.09 -7.89
C ALA A 180 -13.72 -10.38 -6.37
N HIS A 181 -12.95 -11.37 -5.95
CA HIS A 181 -12.72 -11.67 -4.53
C HIS A 181 -11.91 -10.55 -3.85
N TYR A 182 -10.84 -10.09 -4.50
CA TYR A 182 -9.98 -9.00 -3.99
C TYR A 182 -10.74 -7.68 -3.79
N VAL A 183 -11.59 -7.29 -4.74
CA VAL A 183 -12.40 -6.07 -4.63
C VAL A 183 -13.34 -6.14 -3.43
N LYS A 184 -14.04 -7.27 -3.22
CA LYS A 184 -14.88 -7.47 -2.04
C LYS A 184 -14.09 -7.31 -0.73
N THR A 185 -12.87 -7.80 -0.71
CA THR A 185 -11.98 -7.65 0.45
C THR A 185 -11.65 -6.17 0.71
N LEU A 186 -11.34 -5.39 -0.32
CA LEU A 186 -11.07 -3.96 -0.18
C LEU A 186 -12.31 -3.17 0.27
N GLU A 187 -13.48 -3.51 -0.26
CA GLU A 187 -14.76 -2.88 0.11
C GLU A 187 -15.14 -3.15 1.56
N ALA A 188 -14.80 -4.32 2.10
CA ALA A 188 -15.06 -4.67 3.49
C ALA A 188 -14.33 -3.78 4.51
N PHE A 189 -13.22 -3.14 4.11
CA PHE A 189 -12.52 -2.15 4.94
C PHE A 189 -13.23 -0.78 4.96
N GLY A 190 -14.30 -0.61 4.20
CA GLY A 190 -15.08 0.62 4.12
C GLY A 190 -14.44 1.69 3.22
N GLY A 191 -15.25 2.69 2.86
CA GLY A 191 -14.87 3.74 1.92
C GLY A 191 -14.96 3.28 0.45
N PRO A 192 -15.02 4.22 -0.49
CA PRO A 192 -15.07 3.90 -1.90
C PRO A 192 -13.73 3.37 -2.41
N VAL A 193 -13.76 2.36 -3.27
CA VAL A 193 -12.58 1.83 -3.94
C VAL A 193 -12.65 2.07 -5.43
N PHE A 194 -11.55 2.54 -6.02
CA PHE A 194 -11.49 2.96 -7.42
C PHE A 194 -10.46 2.10 -8.16
N PRO A 195 -10.81 1.46 -9.29
CA PRO A 195 -9.81 0.75 -10.09
C PRO A 195 -8.86 1.73 -10.76
N GLN A 196 -7.58 1.38 -10.87
CA GLN A 196 -6.65 2.14 -11.71
C GLN A 196 -7.14 2.15 -13.17
N GLY A 197 -6.92 3.28 -13.84
CA GLY A 197 -7.35 3.50 -15.21
C GLY A 197 -8.26 4.72 -15.32
N ARG A 198 -8.53 5.15 -16.55
CA ARG A 198 -9.16 6.44 -16.85
C ARG A 198 -10.47 6.70 -16.06
N ARG A 199 -11.37 5.71 -16.01
CA ARG A 199 -12.67 5.86 -15.32
C ARG A 199 -12.52 5.88 -13.79
N GLY A 200 -11.74 4.95 -13.26
CA GLY A 200 -11.55 4.86 -11.79
C GLY A 200 -10.77 6.05 -11.25
N THR A 201 -9.73 6.50 -11.95
CA THR A 201 -9.00 7.71 -11.59
C THR A 201 -9.90 8.96 -11.64
N ALA A 202 -10.81 9.05 -12.61
CA ALA A 202 -11.78 10.15 -12.65
C ALA A 202 -12.75 10.11 -11.45
N GLY A 203 -13.21 8.93 -11.04
CA GLY A 203 -14.02 8.73 -9.83
C GLY A 203 -13.27 9.13 -8.56
N PHE A 204 -12.02 8.70 -8.43
CA PHE A 204 -11.11 9.04 -7.37
C PHE A 204 -10.92 10.56 -7.22
N VAL A 205 -10.62 11.26 -8.32
CA VAL A 205 -10.49 12.73 -8.33
C VAL A 205 -11.81 13.43 -8.02
N ARG A 206 -12.94 12.91 -8.52
CA ARG A 206 -14.26 13.47 -8.19
C ARG A 206 -14.55 13.37 -6.69
N HIS A 207 -14.24 12.23 -6.07
CA HIS A 207 -14.41 12.04 -4.64
C HIS A 207 -13.58 13.07 -3.85
N LEU A 208 -12.31 13.30 -4.25
CA LEU A 208 -11.47 14.33 -3.63
C LEU A 208 -12.09 15.73 -3.76
N LYS A 209 -12.56 16.11 -4.95
CA LYS A 209 -13.21 17.42 -5.19
C LYS A 209 -14.47 17.66 -4.35
N GLN A 210 -15.11 16.61 -3.90
CA GLN A 210 -16.31 16.66 -3.04
C GLN A 210 -15.96 16.71 -1.54
N GLY A 211 -14.70 17.02 -1.19
CA GLY A 211 -14.23 17.02 0.20
C GLY A 211 -13.94 15.61 0.75
N GLY A 212 -13.81 14.63 -0.14
CA GLY A 212 -13.49 13.26 0.25
C GLY A 212 -12.06 13.08 0.75
N ARG A 213 -11.84 11.98 1.42
CA ARG A 213 -10.54 11.53 1.90
C ARG A 213 -10.08 10.34 1.09
N LEU A 214 -8.80 10.33 0.72
CA LEU A 214 -8.20 9.30 -0.13
C LEU A 214 -6.93 8.77 0.48
N VAL A 215 -6.60 7.50 0.22
CA VAL A 215 -5.30 6.94 0.53
C VAL A 215 -4.49 6.71 -0.74
N LEU A 216 -3.20 7.06 -0.69
CA LEU A 216 -2.22 6.80 -1.73
C LEU A 216 -0.97 6.14 -1.14
N LEU A 217 -0.49 5.10 -1.84
CA LEU A 217 0.83 4.52 -1.60
C LEU A 217 1.78 5.10 -2.66
N PHE A 218 2.92 5.65 -2.22
CA PHE A 218 3.79 6.44 -3.09
C PHE A 218 5.21 5.88 -3.25
N ASP A 219 5.56 4.86 -2.50
CA ASP A 219 6.91 4.31 -2.35
C ASP A 219 7.34 3.34 -3.45
N GLN A 220 6.59 3.22 -4.52
CA GLN A 220 6.96 2.39 -5.66
C GLN A 220 7.76 3.18 -6.71
N HIS A 221 8.64 2.45 -7.43
CA HIS A 221 9.36 3.03 -8.55
C HIS A 221 8.40 3.42 -9.68
N VAL A 222 8.50 4.65 -10.15
CA VAL A 222 7.75 5.14 -11.30
C VAL A 222 8.74 5.63 -12.36
N GLN A 223 8.71 5.00 -13.53
CA GLN A 223 9.55 5.38 -14.66
C GLN A 223 9.31 6.85 -15.04
N ARG A 224 10.39 7.59 -15.30
CA ARG A 224 10.37 9.04 -15.63
C ARG A 224 9.92 9.98 -14.51
N ALA A 225 9.63 9.48 -13.30
CA ALA A 225 9.42 10.35 -12.15
C ALA A 225 10.73 11.05 -11.73
N PRO A 226 10.65 12.20 -11.06
CA PRO A 226 11.80 12.85 -10.45
C PRO A 226 12.61 11.92 -9.56
N ILE A 227 13.90 12.17 -9.47
CA ILE A 227 14.80 11.48 -8.56
C ILE A 227 14.84 12.29 -7.26
N LEU A 228 14.45 11.65 -6.16
CA LEU A 228 14.48 12.21 -4.81
C LEU A 228 15.28 11.28 -3.91
N ASP A 229 15.69 11.77 -2.76
CA ASP A 229 16.28 10.89 -1.74
C ASP A 229 15.24 9.96 -1.11
N PHE A 230 15.62 8.70 -0.89
CA PHE A 230 14.83 7.74 -0.15
C PHE A 230 15.75 6.75 0.57
N ILE A 231 15.79 6.82 1.87
CA ILE A 231 16.71 6.05 2.74
C ILE A 231 18.17 6.28 2.31
N GLY A 232 18.58 7.54 2.10
CA GLY A 232 19.92 7.93 1.69
C GLY A 232 20.32 7.50 0.27
N GLN A 233 19.38 7.05 -0.56
CA GLN A 233 19.65 6.62 -1.93
C GLN A 233 18.75 7.31 -2.95
N PRO A 234 19.27 7.68 -4.14
CA PRO A 234 18.47 8.29 -5.19
C PRO A 234 17.39 7.33 -5.71
N ALA A 235 16.14 7.75 -5.65
CA ALA A 235 15.00 6.91 -6.05
C ALA A 235 13.96 7.72 -6.84
N ARG A 236 13.49 7.17 -7.98
CA ARG A 236 12.42 7.77 -8.75
C ARG A 236 11.11 7.71 -7.99
N THR A 237 10.55 8.88 -7.62
CA THR A 237 9.36 8.99 -6.77
C THR A 237 8.30 9.83 -7.45
N ALA A 238 7.06 9.31 -7.51
CA ALA A 238 5.94 10.03 -8.09
C ALA A 238 5.52 11.21 -7.21
N VAL A 239 5.39 12.37 -7.81
CA VAL A 239 4.95 13.62 -7.13
C VAL A 239 3.43 13.82 -7.18
N SER A 240 2.68 12.89 -7.74
CA SER A 240 1.24 13.02 -8.00
C SER A 240 0.39 13.25 -6.74
N ALA A 241 0.81 12.75 -5.58
CA ALA A 241 0.11 13.02 -4.33
C ALA A 241 0.21 14.51 -3.94
N ALA A 242 1.40 15.10 -4.04
CA ALA A 242 1.64 16.51 -3.80
C ALA A 242 0.93 17.40 -4.83
N GLU A 243 1.01 17.06 -6.12
CA GLU A 243 0.30 17.78 -7.19
C GLU A 243 -1.22 17.79 -6.99
N LEU A 244 -1.81 16.65 -6.58
CA LEU A 244 -3.24 16.57 -6.25
C LEU A 244 -3.57 17.42 -5.02
N ALA A 245 -2.73 17.38 -3.98
CA ALA A 245 -2.93 18.18 -2.78
C ALA A 245 -2.95 19.68 -3.11
N LEU A 246 -1.97 20.17 -3.86
CA LEU A 246 -1.91 21.57 -4.29
C LEU A 246 -3.09 21.95 -5.19
N ARG A 247 -3.43 21.10 -6.15
CA ARG A 247 -4.50 21.38 -7.11
C ARG A 247 -5.89 21.50 -6.49
N TYR A 248 -6.15 20.74 -5.42
CA TYR A 248 -7.47 20.68 -4.79
C TYR A 248 -7.49 21.24 -3.38
N ASP A 249 -6.46 21.95 -2.97
CA ASP A 249 -6.26 22.46 -1.60
C ASP A 249 -6.51 21.37 -0.54
N ALA A 250 -6.07 20.15 -0.84
CA ALA A 250 -6.24 19.02 0.05
C ALA A 250 -5.11 18.96 1.09
N LEU A 251 -5.42 18.57 2.32
CA LEU A 251 -4.38 18.20 3.27
C LEU A 251 -3.58 17.01 2.72
N LEU A 252 -2.26 17.03 2.90
CA LEU A 252 -1.36 15.93 2.57
C LEU A 252 -0.76 15.37 3.86
N ILE A 253 -1.20 14.20 4.29
CA ILE A 253 -0.95 13.70 5.65
C ILE A 253 -0.28 12.32 5.58
N PRO A 254 0.98 12.17 6.07
CA PRO A 254 1.57 10.85 6.27
C PRO A 254 0.83 10.08 7.36
N PHE A 255 0.59 8.77 7.13
CA PHE A 255 -0.05 7.92 8.13
C PHE A 255 0.43 6.48 8.05
N TYR A 256 0.51 5.78 9.19
CA TYR A 256 1.12 4.47 9.29
C TYR A 256 0.38 3.54 10.23
N GLY A 257 0.29 2.27 9.85
CA GLY A 257 -0.13 1.17 10.74
C GLY A 257 1.09 0.33 11.12
N ILE A 258 1.66 0.61 12.29
CA ILE A 258 2.92 0.03 12.76
C ILE A 258 2.63 -1.22 13.56
N ARG A 259 3.08 -2.38 13.09
CA ARG A 259 2.91 -3.64 13.81
C ARG A 259 3.76 -3.67 15.06
N GLN A 260 3.17 -4.10 16.17
CA GLN A 260 3.87 -4.24 17.45
C GLN A 260 4.60 -5.58 17.55
N ASP A 261 5.47 -5.70 18.57
CA ASP A 261 6.32 -6.88 18.77
C ASP A 261 5.56 -8.18 19.02
N ASP A 262 4.31 -8.09 19.50
CA ASP A 262 3.43 -9.25 19.65
C ASP A 262 3.00 -9.86 18.31
N GLY A 263 3.32 -9.18 17.20
CA GLY A 263 3.03 -9.56 15.83
C GLY A 263 1.54 -9.52 15.43
N VAL A 264 0.67 -8.95 16.27
CA VAL A 264 -0.79 -8.95 16.14
C VAL A 264 -1.40 -7.57 16.30
N SER A 265 -0.87 -6.78 17.24
CA SER A 265 -1.35 -5.44 17.56
C SER A 265 -0.71 -4.39 16.65
N PHE A 266 -1.36 -3.24 16.57
CA PHE A 266 -0.88 -2.11 15.77
C PHE A 266 -0.97 -0.80 16.55
N ASP A 267 0.01 0.06 16.30
CA ASP A 267 -0.11 1.48 16.53
C ASP A 267 -0.54 2.15 15.23
N VAL A 268 -1.49 3.09 15.33
CA VAL A 268 -1.92 3.91 14.20
C VAL A 268 -1.44 5.33 14.41
N VAL A 269 -0.56 5.79 13.55
CA VAL A 269 0.04 7.12 13.62
C VAL A 269 -0.41 7.96 12.43
N VAL A 270 -0.90 9.18 12.72
CA VAL A 270 -1.27 10.20 11.73
C VAL A 270 -0.37 11.41 12.00
N GLU A 271 0.60 11.63 11.13
CA GLU A 271 1.59 12.69 11.30
C GLU A 271 1.03 14.07 10.95
N ALA A 272 1.76 15.13 11.28
CA ALA A 272 1.40 16.48 10.88
C ALA A 272 1.23 16.59 9.35
N PRO A 273 0.26 17.39 8.87
CA PRO A 273 0.13 17.65 7.44
C PRO A 273 1.41 18.26 6.86
N VAL A 274 1.83 17.78 5.71
CA VAL A 274 2.93 18.39 4.95
C VAL A 274 2.49 19.78 4.48
N PRO A 275 3.22 20.86 4.82
CA PRO A 275 2.89 22.21 4.36
C PRO A 275 2.89 22.30 2.84
N HIS A 276 1.95 23.06 2.28
CA HIS A 276 1.90 23.31 0.85
C HIS A 276 3.10 24.15 0.40
N SER A 277 3.82 23.62 -0.58
CA SER A 277 4.96 24.25 -1.24
C SER A 277 5.05 23.77 -2.69
N ASP A 278 6.21 23.51 -3.23
CA ASP A 278 6.34 22.86 -4.53
C ASP A 278 6.22 21.33 -4.42
N PRO A 279 5.81 20.61 -5.49
CA PRO A 279 5.59 19.19 -5.46
C PRO A 279 6.83 18.33 -5.09
N LEU A 280 8.04 18.79 -5.42
CA LEU A 280 9.28 18.06 -5.12
C LEU A 280 9.59 18.11 -3.63
N THR A 281 9.55 19.31 -3.03
CA THR A 281 9.76 19.53 -1.60
C THR A 281 8.72 18.76 -0.77
N MET A 282 7.44 18.84 -1.15
CA MET A 282 6.37 18.09 -0.47
C MET A 282 6.58 16.57 -0.57
N THR A 283 7.00 16.07 -1.73
CA THR A 283 7.25 14.64 -1.92
C THR A 283 8.51 14.19 -1.19
N GLN A 284 9.55 15.04 -1.10
CA GLN A 284 10.72 14.74 -0.28
C GLN A 284 10.34 14.63 1.20
N ALA A 285 9.51 15.52 1.72
CA ALA A 285 9.01 15.42 3.10
C ALA A 285 8.25 14.10 3.37
N LEU A 286 7.50 13.60 2.37
CA LEU A 286 6.87 12.26 2.47
C LEU A 286 7.92 11.14 2.49
N ASN A 287 8.98 11.24 1.67
CA ASN A 287 10.08 10.29 1.68
C ASN A 287 10.80 10.28 3.04
N ASP A 288 11.06 11.46 3.60
CA ASP A 288 11.74 11.61 4.90
C ASP A 288 10.91 11.00 6.03
N SER A 289 9.60 11.27 6.05
CA SER A 289 8.66 10.66 6.99
C SER A 289 8.69 9.13 6.92
N LEU A 290 8.57 8.56 5.71
CA LEU A 290 8.59 7.11 5.54
C LEU A 290 9.98 6.52 5.87
N THR A 291 11.06 7.21 5.53
CA THR A 291 12.43 6.83 5.86
C THR A 291 12.60 6.68 7.37
N ALA A 292 12.16 7.66 8.16
CA ALA A 292 12.22 7.58 9.61
C ALA A 292 11.50 6.34 10.16
N ARG A 293 10.31 6.02 9.62
CA ARG A 293 9.58 4.81 10.03
C ARG A 293 10.29 3.50 9.64
N ILE A 294 10.95 3.49 8.49
CA ILE A 294 11.73 2.33 8.04
C ILE A 294 12.98 2.14 8.88
N GLU A 295 13.66 3.20 9.25
CA GLU A 295 14.85 3.13 10.12
C GLU A 295 14.52 2.62 11.52
N GLU A 296 13.37 3.04 12.08
CA GLU A 296 12.86 2.53 13.36
C GLU A 296 12.46 1.05 13.29
N ASN A 297 11.83 0.61 12.18
CA ASN A 297 11.23 -0.72 12.01
C ASN A 297 11.55 -1.29 10.63
N PRO A 298 12.82 -1.59 10.33
CA PRO A 298 13.24 -1.94 8.97
C PRO A 298 12.61 -3.23 8.43
N GLU A 299 12.21 -4.15 9.29
CA GLU A 299 11.52 -5.37 8.88
C GLU A 299 10.06 -5.17 8.48
N GLN A 300 9.52 -3.96 8.61
CA GLN A 300 8.12 -3.69 8.28
C GLN A 300 7.94 -3.08 6.89
N TRP A 301 9.01 -2.66 6.20
CA TRP A 301 8.89 -2.16 4.83
C TRP A 301 9.03 -3.27 3.80
N PHE A 302 8.42 -3.05 2.62
CA PHE A 302 8.31 -4.03 1.52
C PHE A 302 9.59 -4.11 0.67
N TRP A 303 10.70 -4.60 1.24
CA TRP A 303 12.01 -4.72 0.59
C TRP A 303 12.00 -5.56 -0.70
N VAL A 304 10.95 -6.28 -1.01
CA VAL A 304 10.84 -7.12 -2.21
C VAL A 304 10.41 -6.34 -3.45
N HIS A 305 9.99 -5.09 -3.31
CA HIS A 305 9.70 -4.22 -4.45
C HIS A 305 11.00 -3.75 -5.11
N ARG A 306 11.02 -3.61 -6.45
CA ARG A 306 12.19 -3.08 -7.18
C ARG A 306 12.19 -1.55 -7.10
N ARG A 307 12.46 -1.00 -5.94
CA ARG A 307 12.44 0.46 -5.68
C ARG A 307 13.58 1.17 -6.41
N TRP A 308 14.77 0.60 -6.34
CA TRP A 308 15.95 1.09 -7.03
C TRP A 308 16.24 0.22 -8.26
N ARG A 309 16.49 0.89 -9.39
CA ARG A 309 16.81 0.25 -10.67
C ARG A 309 18.06 0.92 -11.24
N PRO A 310 19.24 0.54 -10.80
CA PRO A 310 20.48 1.22 -11.15
C PRO A 310 20.82 1.21 -12.65
N HIS A 311 20.15 0.41 -13.47
CA HIS A 311 20.38 0.28 -14.89
C HIS A 311 19.37 1.00 -15.80
N GLU A 312 18.37 1.67 -15.24
CA GLU A 312 17.44 2.51 -16.02
C GLU A 312 17.98 3.96 -16.03
N LYS A 313 18.74 4.31 -17.09
CA LYS A 313 19.16 5.68 -17.42
C LYS A 313 18.00 6.47 -18.03
#